data_bd0d81148c6441d8433c31a30a439a16
#
_entry.id   bd0d81148c6441d8433c31a30a439a16
#
_cell.length_a   1.000
_cell.length_b   1.000
_cell.length_c   1.000
_cell.angle_alpha   90.00
_cell.angle_beta   90.00
_cell.angle_gamma   90.00
#
_symmetry.space_group_name_H-M   'P 1'
#
loop_
_entity.id
_entity.type
_entity.pdbx_description
1 polymer ?
#
loop_
_entity_poly.entity_id
_entity_poly.type
_entity_poly.pdbx_seq_one_letter_code
_entity_poly.pdbx_strand_id
1 'polypeptide(L)'
;MFKLQEGDKIGIITPSNFLDYQTPLDPELKASLAHNRGINPRDAADLAVEYLKSLGLQPILGEHVYDKFRHMGGTPQNRADDFNKFIRNPEIKAVFCSTGGAGAQYMLPYLDYENLRKNPKPIFGISDASTLQIAAQSLSGCPSYNGFSLAYDFKYGKIRPQADIDLKAIISGNYHKVSGGETVIPGCAEGTLIGGCLSMLRNLAGTPYFPDFTDKILLIEDIGERTYRIDSMLQQIRQQPGFNKLKGLVFGGFNG
;
A
#
# COMPACT_ATOMS: atom_id res chain seq x y z
N MET A 1 -10.37 -16.85 -4.78
CA MET A 1 -9.02 -16.44 -4.38
C MET A 1 -8.41 -15.70 -5.57
N PHE A 2 -7.81 -14.53 -5.36
CA PHE A 2 -7.23 -13.72 -6.45
C PHE A 2 -5.97 -14.38 -7.00
N LYS A 3 -5.80 -14.34 -8.32
CA LYS A 3 -4.57 -14.75 -9.02
C LYS A 3 -4.43 -13.94 -10.31
N LEU A 4 -3.21 -13.76 -10.76
CA LEU A 4 -2.89 -13.22 -12.08
C LEU A 4 -2.43 -14.35 -13.01
N GLN A 5 -2.63 -14.14 -14.31
CA GLN A 5 -2.22 -15.06 -15.36
C GLN A 5 -1.23 -14.37 -16.30
N GLU A 6 -0.49 -15.16 -17.06
CA GLU A 6 0.34 -14.63 -18.12
C GLU A 6 -0.51 -13.81 -19.12
N GLY A 7 -0.01 -12.63 -19.46
CA GLY A 7 -0.70 -11.66 -20.31
C GLY A 7 -1.63 -10.69 -19.57
N ASP A 8 -1.87 -10.88 -18.26
CA ASP A 8 -2.74 -9.96 -17.51
C ASP A 8 -2.13 -8.56 -17.42
N LYS A 9 -2.97 -7.56 -17.73
CA LYS A 9 -2.62 -6.15 -17.60
C LYS A 9 -2.77 -5.69 -16.16
N ILE A 10 -1.76 -4.97 -15.67
CA ILE A 10 -1.76 -4.35 -14.33
C ILE A 10 -1.45 -2.87 -14.44
N GLY A 11 -2.15 -2.04 -13.66
CA GLY A 11 -1.92 -0.60 -13.60
C GLY A 11 -0.83 -0.23 -12.61
N ILE A 12 0.06 0.69 -12.96
CA ILE A 12 1.07 1.26 -12.06
C ILE A 12 0.70 2.71 -11.78
N ILE A 13 0.60 3.07 -10.50
CA ILE A 13 0.30 4.44 -10.06
C ILE A 13 1.34 4.92 -9.04
N THR A 14 1.45 6.24 -8.88
CA THR A 14 2.29 6.89 -7.86
C THR A 14 1.40 7.67 -6.87
N PRO A 15 0.81 7.00 -5.86
CA PRO A 15 -0.17 7.64 -4.98
C PRO A 15 0.47 8.57 -3.94
N SER A 16 1.76 8.42 -3.68
CA SER A 16 2.49 9.01 -2.56
C SER A 16 3.60 9.96 -3.06
N ASN A 17 4.84 9.76 -2.63
CA ASN A 17 5.98 10.56 -3.06
C ASN A 17 6.24 10.40 -4.56
N PHE A 18 6.82 11.46 -5.17
CA PHE A 18 7.31 11.37 -6.55
C PHE A 18 8.53 10.43 -6.66
N LEU A 19 8.74 9.88 -7.86
CA LEU A 19 9.82 8.94 -8.15
C LEU A 19 11.10 9.63 -8.65
N ASP A 20 10.98 10.79 -9.28
CA ASP A 20 12.11 11.47 -9.91
C ASP A 20 12.80 12.43 -8.93
N TYR A 21 13.96 12.02 -8.42
CA TYR A 21 14.83 12.83 -7.56
C TYR A 21 15.94 13.58 -8.32
N GLN A 22 15.82 13.77 -9.61
CA GLN A 22 16.82 14.54 -10.41
C GLN A 22 16.80 16.04 -10.10
N THR A 23 15.78 16.53 -9.39
CA THR A 23 15.76 17.92 -8.88
C THR A 23 16.67 18.05 -7.66
N PRO A 24 17.35 19.21 -7.46
CA PRO A 24 18.15 19.43 -6.26
C PRO A 24 17.27 19.25 -5.01
N LEU A 25 17.44 18.13 -4.34
CA LEU A 25 16.87 17.91 -3.03
C LEU A 25 17.75 18.64 -2.02
N ASP A 26 17.13 19.06 -0.93
CA ASP A 26 17.87 19.41 0.28
C ASP A 26 19.02 18.41 0.49
N PRO A 27 20.27 18.88 0.72
CA PRO A 27 21.43 17.98 0.85
C PRO A 27 21.26 16.90 1.92
N GLU A 28 20.56 17.17 3.04
CA GLU A 28 20.30 16.21 4.10
C GLU A 28 19.30 15.15 3.64
N LEU A 29 18.24 15.55 2.95
CA LEU A 29 17.26 14.64 2.38
C LEU A 29 17.90 13.78 1.28
N LYS A 30 18.75 14.35 0.43
CA LYS A 30 19.50 13.62 -0.59
C LYS A 30 20.43 12.58 0.03
N ALA A 31 21.17 12.94 1.08
CA ALA A 31 22.06 12.04 1.79
C ALA A 31 21.28 10.90 2.47
N SER A 32 20.17 11.20 3.12
CA SER A 32 19.28 10.21 3.73
C SER A 32 18.71 9.23 2.72
N LEU A 33 18.27 9.72 1.57
CA LEU A 33 17.73 8.87 0.49
C LEU A 33 18.82 8.00 -0.16
N ALA A 34 20.01 8.55 -0.41
CA ALA A 34 21.13 7.80 -0.96
C ALA A 34 21.64 6.72 0.01
N HIS A 35 21.68 7.03 1.31
CA HIS A 35 22.14 6.08 2.32
C HIS A 35 21.17 4.89 2.51
N ASN A 36 19.86 5.12 2.34
CA ASN A 36 18.84 4.13 2.62
C ASN A 36 18.31 3.36 1.39
N ARG A 37 18.59 3.79 0.16
CA ARG A 37 17.91 3.25 -1.02
C ARG A 37 18.80 2.66 -2.10
N GLY A 38 20.11 2.85 -2.04
CA GLY A 38 21.06 2.31 -3.03
C GLY A 38 20.98 2.95 -4.42
N ILE A 39 19.85 2.86 -5.10
CA ILE A 39 19.61 3.48 -6.42
C ILE A 39 18.47 4.48 -6.36
N ASN A 40 18.36 5.32 -7.41
CA ASN A 40 17.28 6.27 -7.57
C ASN A 40 15.91 5.54 -7.56
N PRO A 41 14.88 6.03 -6.86
CA PRO A 41 13.56 5.41 -6.83
C PRO A 41 12.91 5.22 -8.21
N ARG A 42 13.17 6.09 -9.18
CA ARG A 42 12.73 5.90 -10.56
C ARG A 42 13.37 4.69 -11.18
N ASP A 43 14.70 4.58 -11.11
CA ASP A 43 15.43 3.44 -11.66
C ASP A 43 14.99 2.13 -10.98
N ALA A 44 14.73 2.16 -9.67
CA ALA A 44 14.18 1.03 -8.92
C ALA A 44 12.78 0.64 -9.41
N ALA A 45 11.92 1.61 -9.66
CA ALA A 45 10.58 1.37 -10.19
C ALA A 45 10.62 0.82 -11.61
N ASP A 46 11.52 1.32 -12.46
CA ASP A 46 11.70 0.84 -13.84
C ASP A 46 12.20 -0.62 -13.85
N LEU A 47 13.15 -0.97 -12.98
CA LEU A 47 13.59 -2.37 -12.79
C LEU A 47 12.43 -3.27 -12.30
N ALA A 48 11.59 -2.77 -11.41
CA ALA A 48 10.41 -3.51 -10.94
C ALA A 48 9.40 -3.74 -12.06
N VAL A 49 9.21 -2.77 -12.96
CA VAL A 49 8.36 -2.93 -14.16
C VAL A 49 8.91 -4.04 -15.06
N GLU A 50 10.21 -4.06 -15.33
CA GLU A 50 10.83 -5.12 -16.12
C GLU A 50 10.73 -6.49 -15.42
N TYR A 51 10.88 -6.52 -14.10
CA TYR A 51 10.66 -7.74 -13.33
C TYR A 51 9.21 -8.25 -13.44
N LEU A 52 8.20 -7.39 -13.33
CA LEU A 52 6.80 -7.78 -13.50
C LEU A 52 6.52 -8.32 -14.91
N LYS A 53 7.15 -7.74 -15.94
CA LYS A 53 7.12 -8.29 -17.31
C LYS A 53 7.74 -9.69 -17.37
N SER A 54 8.84 -9.93 -16.66
CA SER A 54 9.48 -11.24 -16.61
C SER A 54 8.62 -12.32 -15.95
N LEU A 55 7.64 -11.92 -15.15
CA LEU A 55 6.61 -12.80 -14.59
C LEU A 55 5.42 -13.04 -15.56
N GLY A 56 5.50 -12.56 -16.79
CA GLY A 56 4.46 -12.69 -17.81
C GLY A 56 3.36 -11.64 -17.74
N LEU A 57 3.47 -10.64 -16.86
CA LEU A 57 2.48 -9.59 -16.72
C LEU A 57 2.70 -8.45 -17.72
N GLN A 58 1.66 -7.65 -17.97
CA GLN A 58 1.71 -6.45 -18.81
C GLN A 58 1.50 -5.18 -17.96
N PRO A 59 2.56 -4.59 -17.38
CA PRO A 59 2.47 -3.35 -16.63
C PRO A 59 2.11 -2.18 -17.55
N ILE A 60 1.07 -1.43 -17.17
CA ILE A 60 0.62 -0.20 -17.81
C ILE A 60 0.87 0.95 -16.84
N LEU A 61 1.75 1.86 -17.20
CA LEU A 61 2.01 3.05 -16.39
C LEU A 61 0.85 4.03 -16.47
N GLY A 62 0.46 4.59 -15.33
CA GLY A 62 -0.41 5.75 -15.29
C GLY A 62 0.26 6.94 -16.00
N GLU A 63 -0.53 7.85 -16.50
CA GLU A 63 -0.07 9.02 -17.24
C GLU A 63 0.82 9.93 -16.37
N HIS A 64 0.54 9.94 -15.06
CA HIS A 64 1.16 10.82 -14.07
C HIS A 64 2.18 10.12 -13.15
N VAL A 65 2.61 8.90 -13.47
CA VAL A 65 3.52 8.11 -12.61
C VAL A 65 4.82 8.84 -12.29
N TYR A 66 5.34 9.65 -13.21
CA TYR A 66 6.58 10.39 -13.05
C TYR A 66 6.38 11.89 -12.77
N ASP A 67 5.14 12.32 -12.59
CA ASP A 67 4.85 13.71 -12.26
C ASP A 67 5.39 14.07 -10.88
N LYS A 68 5.57 15.39 -10.70
CA LYS A 68 5.98 15.97 -9.43
C LYS A 68 5.10 17.17 -9.07
N PHE A 69 4.56 17.14 -7.86
CA PHE A 69 3.87 18.25 -7.26
C PHE A 69 4.25 18.34 -5.78
N ARG A 70 5.09 19.34 -5.41
CA ARG A 70 5.69 19.43 -4.07
C ARG A 70 6.51 18.16 -3.77
N HIS A 71 6.17 17.42 -2.71
CA HIS A 71 6.79 16.14 -2.35
C HIS A 71 6.06 14.93 -2.94
N MET A 72 4.96 15.13 -3.68
CA MET A 72 4.08 14.08 -4.18
C MET A 72 4.29 13.81 -5.67
N GLY A 73 3.88 12.62 -6.10
CA GLY A 73 3.89 12.15 -7.49
C GLY A 73 2.72 12.73 -8.31
N GLY A 74 2.71 14.05 -8.53
CA GLY A 74 1.63 14.74 -9.22
C GLY A 74 0.59 15.36 -8.28
N THR A 75 -0.35 16.12 -8.84
CA THR A 75 -1.46 16.70 -8.07
C THR A 75 -2.38 15.60 -7.52
N PRO A 76 -3.14 15.87 -6.45
CA PRO A 76 -4.11 14.90 -5.95
C PRO A 76 -5.07 14.38 -7.03
N GLN A 77 -5.54 15.27 -7.90
CA GLN A 77 -6.44 14.94 -8.99
C GLN A 77 -5.76 14.02 -10.01
N ASN A 78 -4.57 14.37 -10.51
CA ASN A 78 -3.84 13.57 -11.49
C ASN A 78 -3.62 12.13 -11.00
N ARG A 79 -3.23 11.96 -9.73
CA ARG A 79 -3.02 10.64 -9.12
C ARG A 79 -4.31 9.83 -9.00
N ALA A 80 -5.43 10.52 -8.69
CA ALA A 80 -6.74 9.91 -8.66
C ALA A 80 -7.24 9.56 -10.07
N ASP A 81 -6.95 10.38 -11.06
CA ASP A 81 -7.33 10.12 -12.45
C ASP A 81 -6.66 8.86 -13.00
N ASP A 82 -5.36 8.67 -12.72
CA ASP A 82 -4.66 7.42 -13.05
C ASP A 82 -5.34 6.20 -12.41
N PHE A 83 -5.63 6.28 -11.10
CA PHE A 83 -6.30 5.20 -10.39
C PHE A 83 -7.70 4.94 -10.99
N ASN A 84 -8.50 5.98 -11.17
CA ASN A 84 -9.85 5.90 -11.69
C ASN A 84 -9.89 5.33 -13.13
N LYS A 85 -8.92 5.71 -13.97
CA LYS A 85 -8.75 5.15 -15.32
C LYS A 85 -8.54 3.64 -15.27
N PHE A 86 -7.69 3.17 -14.36
CA PHE A 86 -7.43 1.73 -14.22
C PHE A 86 -8.60 0.96 -13.64
N ILE A 87 -9.29 1.46 -12.62
CA ILE A 87 -10.43 0.74 -12.06
C ILE A 87 -11.63 0.65 -13.00
N ARG A 88 -11.77 1.62 -13.93
CA ARG A 88 -12.82 1.60 -14.98
C ARG A 88 -12.47 0.68 -16.14
N ASN A 89 -11.20 0.39 -16.37
CA ASN A 89 -10.78 -0.46 -17.48
C ASN A 89 -10.89 -1.95 -17.09
N PRO A 90 -11.78 -2.76 -17.73
CA PRO A 90 -11.96 -4.17 -17.38
C PRO A 90 -10.75 -5.06 -17.72
N GLU A 91 -9.85 -4.59 -18.58
CA GLU A 91 -8.63 -5.32 -18.91
C GLU A 91 -7.59 -5.29 -17.79
N ILE A 92 -7.59 -4.23 -16.97
CA ILE A 92 -6.69 -4.12 -15.81
C ILE A 92 -7.16 -5.05 -14.69
N LYS A 93 -6.27 -5.91 -14.20
CA LYS A 93 -6.59 -6.94 -13.19
C LYS A 93 -6.18 -6.55 -11.77
N ALA A 94 -5.18 -5.69 -11.62
CA ALA A 94 -4.69 -5.21 -10.34
C ALA A 94 -4.05 -3.82 -10.49
N VAL A 95 -3.88 -3.10 -9.38
CA VAL A 95 -3.17 -1.81 -9.34
C VAL A 95 -1.98 -1.92 -8.39
N PHE A 96 -0.81 -1.52 -8.85
CA PHE A 96 0.44 -1.53 -8.10
C PHE A 96 0.90 -0.11 -7.80
N CYS A 97 1.18 0.17 -6.53
CA CYS A 97 1.74 1.44 -6.09
C CYS A 97 3.26 1.45 -6.28
N SER A 98 3.77 2.51 -6.90
CA SER A 98 5.19 2.63 -7.22
C SER A 98 6.04 2.83 -5.97
N THR A 99 5.58 3.63 -5.01
CA THR A 99 6.32 3.94 -3.77
C THR A 99 5.37 4.33 -2.64
N GLY A 100 5.88 4.31 -1.42
CA GLY A 100 5.27 4.94 -0.25
C GLY A 100 5.72 6.40 -0.09
N GLY A 101 5.72 6.90 1.13
CA GLY A 101 6.11 8.26 1.47
C GLY A 101 4.99 9.03 2.14
N ALA A 102 4.46 10.07 1.47
CA ALA A 102 3.33 10.85 1.98
C ALA A 102 2.47 11.39 0.83
N GLY A 103 1.16 11.51 1.07
CA GLY A 103 0.26 12.21 0.16
C GLY A 103 -0.89 11.40 -0.40
N ALA A 104 -0.97 10.09 -0.19
CA ALA A 104 -2.08 9.27 -0.66
C ALA A 104 -3.44 9.77 -0.12
N GLN A 105 -3.46 10.31 1.09
CA GLN A 105 -4.66 10.86 1.71
C GLN A 105 -5.33 11.96 0.86
N TYR A 106 -4.55 12.77 0.16
CA TYR A 106 -5.09 13.90 -0.62
C TYR A 106 -5.88 13.47 -1.87
N MET A 107 -5.64 12.27 -2.40
CA MET A 107 -6.36 11.78 -3.58
C MET A 107 -7.70 11.11 -3.21
N LEU A 108 -7.93 10.71 -1.98
CA LEU A 108 -9.12 9.97 -1.55
C LEU A 108 -10.46 10.61 -1.94
N PRO A 109 -10.65 11.95 -1.84
CA PRO A 109 -11.90 12.59 -2.23
C PRO A 109 -12.24 12.49 -3.73
N TYR A 110 -11.27 12.18 -4.57
CA TYR A 110 -11.42 12.13 -6.03
C TYR A 110 -11.56 10.71 -6.58
N LEU A 111 -11.55 9.69 -5.69
CA LEU A 111 -11.62 8.29 -6.11
C LEU A 111 -13.06 7.85 -6.42
N ASP A 112 -13.19 7.01 -7.42
CA ASP A 112 -14.45 6.43 -7.88
C ASP A 112 -14.74 5.11 -7.13
N TYR A 113 -15.14 5.21 -5.87
CA TYR A 113 -15.43 4.06 -5.02
C TYR A 113 -16.60 3.21 -5.54
N GLU A 114 -17.53 3.80 -6.29
CA GLU A 114 -18.65 3.06 -6.86
C GLU A 114 -18.18 2.10 -7.95
N ASN A 115 -17.34 2.56 -8.88
CA ASN A 115 -16.75 1.69 -9.88
C ASN A 115 -15.81 0.65 -9.26
N LEU A 116 -15.05 1.02 -8.23
CA LEU A 116 -14.18 0.09 -7.51
C LEU A 116 -15.00 -1.02 -6.83
N ARG A 117 -16.18 -0.72 -6.29
CA ARG A 117 -17.10 -1.71 -5.72
C ARG A 117 -17.66 -2.65 -6.76
N LYS A 118 -18.00 -2.15 -7.95
CA LYS A 118 -18.53 -2.94 -9.07
C LYS A 118 -17.45 -3.82 -9.73
N ASN A 119 -16.21 -3.32 -9.77
CA ASN A 119 -15.05 -3.94 -10.39
C ASN A 119 -13.86 -3.94 -9.43
N PRO A 120 -13.87 -4.73 -8.35
CA PRO A 120 -12.79 -4.73 -7.39
C PRO A 120 -11.48 -5.17 -8.03
N LYS A 121 -10.45 -4.33 -7.90
CA LYS A 121 -9.10 -4.59 -8.40
C LYS A 121 -8.13 -4.52 -7.25
N PRO A 122 -7.50 -5.63 -6.88
CA PRO A 122 -6.54 -5.66 -5.78
C PRO A 122 -5.47 -4.58 -5.90
N ILE A 123 -5.19 -3.92 -4.77
CA ILE A 123 -4.22 -2.84 -4.68
C ILE A 123 -2.99 -3.33 -3.93
N PHE A 124 -1.83 -3.27 -4.58
CA PHE A 124 -0.54 -3.62 -4.01
C PHE A 124 0.21 -2.35 -3.59
N GLY A 125 0.69 -2.31 -2.35
CA GLY A 125 1.41 -1.15 -1.83
C GLY A 125 1.90 -1.35 -0.40
N ILE A 126 2.66 -0.38 0.11
CA ILE A 126 3.17 -0.35 1.49
C ILE A 126 3.14 1.08 2.03
N SER A 127 3.27 1.22 3.36
CA SER A 127 3.45 2.51 4.02
C SER A 127 2.31 3.48 3.69
N ASP A 128 2.55 4.68 3.18
CA ASP A 128 1.53 5.69 2.86
C ASP A 128 0.45 5.16 1.87
N ALA A 129 0.79 4.19 0.99
CA ALA A 129 -0.20 3.53 0.15
C ALA A 129 -1.26 2.75 0.95
N SER A 130 -1.00 2.40 2.22
CA SER A 130 -2.00 1.81 3.13
C SER A 130 -3.21 2.73 3.30
N THR A 131 -3.02 4.04 3.21
CA THR A 131 -4.12 5.02 3.24
C THR A 131 -5.14 4.75 2.13
N LEU A 132 -4.65 4.57 0.89
CA LEU A 132 -5.49 4.20 -0.26
C LEU A 132 -6.12 2.82 -0.08
N GLN A 133 -5.34 1.84 0.38
CA GLN A 133 -5.79 0.46 0.58
C GLN A 133 -6.91 0.38 1.62
N ILE A 134 -6.74 1.04 2.76
CA ILE A 134 -7.75 1.07 3.84
C ILE A 134 -9.03 1.76 3.36
N ALA A 135 -8.93 2.92 2.70
CA ALA A 135 -10.08 3.63 2.18
C ALA A 135 -10.84 2.82 1.11
N ALA A 136 -10.10 2.20 0.18
CA ALA A 136 -10.67 1.33 -0.85
C ALA A 136 -11.40 0.13 -0.25
N GLN A 137 -10.80 -0.55 0.73
CA GLN A 137 -11.43 -1.67 1.43
C GLN A 137 -12.67 -1.22 2.20
N SER A 138 -12.58 -0.10 2.94
CA SER A 138 -13.66 0.43 3.76
C SER A 138 -14.90 0.78 2.93
N LEU A 139 -14.71 1.50 1.82
CA LEU A 139 -15.82 2.06 1.04
C LEU A 139 -16.30 1.18 -0.12
N SER A 140 -15.47 0.24 -0.58
CA SER A 140 -15.83 -0.59 -1.72
C SER A 140 -15.69 -2.10 -1.49
N GLY A 141 -15.08 -2.51 -0.37
CA GLY A 141 -14.77 -3.93 -0.13
C GLY A 141 -13.61 -4.45 -0.99
N CYS A 142 -12.88 -3.55 -1.66
CA CYS A 142 -11.78 -3.94 -2.53
C CYS A 142 -10.64 -4.57 -1.74
N PRO A 143 -10.15 -5.76 -2.14
CA PRO A 143 -9.02 -6.39 -1.47
C PRO A 143 -7.72 -5.61 -1.71
N SER A 144 -6.78 -5.73 -0.79
CA SER A 144 -5.45 -5.14 -0.92
C SER A 144 -4.36 -6.06 -0.37
N TYR A 145 -3.14 -5.86 -0.86
CA TYR A 145 -1.95 -6.58 -0.44
C TYR A 145 -0.91 -5.57 0.04
N ASN A 146 -0.73 -5.50 1.36
CA ASN A 146 0.30 -4.68 1.98
C ASN A 146 1.58 -5.51 2.08
N GLY A 147 2.68 -5.02 1.51
CA GLY A 147 3.97 -5.71 1.56
C GLY A 147 4.85 -5.59 0.31
N PHE A 148 4.35 -5.04 -0.78
CA PHE A 148 5.12 -4.84 -2.01
C PHE A 148 4.97 -3.42 -2.56
N SER A 149 6.11 -2.83 -2.94
CA SER A 149 6.18 -1.54 -3.64
C SER A 149 7.36 -1.53 -4.60
N LEU A 150 7.15 -1.03 -5.81
CA LEU A 150 8.15 -1.09 -6.87
C LEU A 150 9.50 -0.52 -6.44
N ALA A 151 9.51 0.75 -6.04
CA ALA A 151 10.77 1.44 -5.71
C ALA A 151 11.43 0.91 -4.44
N TYR A 152 10.66 0.49 -3.43
CA TYR A 152 11.22 0.02 -2.18
C TYR A 152 11.85 -1.36 -2.31
N ASP A 153 11.16 -2.28 -2.99
CA ASP A 153 11.62 -3.66 -3.11
C ASP A 153 12.78 -3.86 -4.08
N PHE A 154 13.05 -2.87 -4.93
CA PHE A 154 14.18 -2.86 -5.88
C PHE A 154 15.29 -1.87 -5.51
N LYS A 155 15.28 -1.32 -4.30
CA LYS A 155 16.24 -0.27 -3.89
C LYS A 155 17.73 -0.62 -4.06
N TYR A 156 18.07 -1.89 -4.14
CA TYR A 156 19.44 -2.36 -4.38
C TYR A 156 19.65 -2.93 -5.79
N GLY A 157 18.85 -2.53 -6.77
CA GLY A 157 18.96 -2.96 -8.16
C GLY A 157 18.40 -4.36 -8.43
N LYS A 158 17.86 -5.03 -7.42
CA LYS A 158 17.20 -6.34 -7.51
C LYS A 158 16.10 -6.45 -6.48
N ILE A 159 15.14 -7.31 -6.73
CA ILE A 159 14.03 -7.56 -5.79
C ILE A 159 14.55 -8.14 -4.47
N ARG A 160 13.96 -7.71 -3.36
CA ARG A 160 14.20 -8.34 -2.05
C ARG A 160 13.72 -9.81 -2.09
N PRO A 161 14.52 -10.79 -1.58
CA PRO A 161 14.17 -12.21 -1.68
C PRO A 161 12.79 -12.54 -1.10
N GLN A 162 12.43 -11.99 0.05
CA GLN A 162 11.11 -12.24 0.64
C GLN A 162 9.98 -11.63 -0.21
N ALA A 163 10.16 -10.43 -0.73
CA ALA A 163 9.18 -9.80 -1.62
C ALA A 163 8.97 -10.60 -2.92
N ASP A 164 10.01 -11.22 -3.45
CA ASP A 164 9.92 -12.13 -4.61
C ASP A 164 9.05 -13.36 -4.31
N ILE A 165 9.30 -14.02 -3.17
CA ILE A 165 8.55 -15.19 -2.73
C ILE A 165 7.07 -14.83 -2.53
N ASP A 166 6.81 -13.76 -1.77
CA ASP A 166 5.46 -13.37 -1.38
C ASP A 166 4.66 -12.91 -2.61
N LEU A 167 5.26 -12.10 -3.49
CA LEU A 167 4.61 -11.62 -4.69
C LEU A 167 4.26 -12.77 -5.63
N LYS A 168 5.17 -13.70 -5.89
CA LYS A 168 4.92 -14.89 -6.71
C LYS A 168 3.81 -15.76 -6.12
N ALA A 169 3.78 -15.92 -4.80
CA ALA A 169 2.73 -16.66 -4.11
C ALA A 169 1.36 -15.99 -4.29
N ILE A 170 1.28 -14.67 -4.09
CA ILE A 170 0.03 -13.92 -4.22
C ILE A 170 -0.47 -13.94 -5.67
N ILE A 171 0.37 -13.63 -6.65
CA ILE A 171 -0.05 -13.59 -8.06
C ILE A 171 -0.44 -14.97 -8.60
N SER A 172 0.17 -16.06 -8.10
CA SER A 172 -0.20 -17.43 -8.48
C SER A 172 -1.41 -17.97 -7.71
N GLY A 173 -1.89 -17.27 -6.69
CA GLY A 173 -2.97 -17.71 -5.80
C GLY A 173 -2.55 -18.74 -4.75
N ASN A 174 -1.24 -18.95 -4.58
CA ASN A 174 -0.65 -19.90 -3.61
C ASN A 174 -0.30 -19.18 -2.31
N TYR A 175 -1.32 -18.77 -1.56
CA TYR A 175 -1.12 -17.98 -0.34
C TYR A 175 -0.41 -18.79 0.75
N HIS A 176 0.55 -18.15 1.40
CA HIS A 176 1.24 -18.75 2.54
C HIS A 176 0.41 -18.67 3.81
N LYS A 177 0.54 -19.71 4.63
CA LYS A 177 0.17 -19.63 6.02
C LYS A 177 1.28 -18.86 6.76
N VAL A 178 0.94 -17.76 7.36
CA VAL A 178 1.85 -17.05 8.28
C VAL A 178 1.85 -17.79 9.61
N SER A 179 3.01 -18.15 10.11
CA SER A 179 3.21 -18.85 11.38
C SER A 179 4.30 -18.17 12.20
N GLY A 180 4.31 -18.43 13.50
CA GLY A 180 5.19 -17.77 14.46
C GLY A 180 4.51 -16.58 15.12
N GLY A 181 5.29 -15.80 15.86
CA GLY A 181 4.79 -14.71 16.68
C GLY A 181 4.46 -15.14 18.11
N GLU A 182 4.23 -14.16 18.97
CA GLU A 182 3.88 -14.35 20.38
C GLU A 182 2.38 -14.20 20.57
N THR A 183 1.79 -15.11 21.32
CA THR A 183 0.37 -15.06 21.67
C THR A 183 0.20 -14.28 22.97
N VAL A 184 -0.36 -13.09 22.91
CA VAL A 184 -0.67 -12.28 24.09
C VAL A 184 -1.96 -12.72 24.76
N ILE A 185 -3.02 -12.93 23.99
CA ILE A 185 -4.32 -13.41 24.44
C ILE A 185 -4.67 -14.65 23.60
N PRO A 186 -4.77 -15.85 24.23
CA PRO A 186 -5.13 -17.06 23.50
C PRO A 186 -6.54 -16.99 22.89
N GLY A 187 -6.69 -17.57 21.70
CA GLY A 187 -7.97 -17.64 21.04
C GLY A 187 -7.86 -18.08 19.58
N CYS A 188 -9.02 -18.24 18.96
CA CYS A 188 -9.15 -18.48 17.53
C CYS A 188 -10.27 -17.58 17.01
N ALA A 189 -10.04 -16.89 15.92
CA ALA A 189 -11.03 -16.01 15.32
C ALA A 189 -10.99 -16.09 13.79
N GLU A 190 -12.15 -15.88 13.19
CA GLU A 190 -12.31 -15.73 11.74
C GLU A 190 -12.97 -14.40 11.44
N GLY A 191 -12.45 -13.66 10.46
CA GLY A 191 -12.97 -12.37 10.07
C GLY A 191 -12.17 -11.73 8.93
N THR A 192 -12.73 -10.68 8.35
CA THR A 192 -12.01 -9.89 7.34
C THR A 192 -10.82 -9.19 7.97
N LEU A 193 -9.63 -9.40 7.41
CA LEU A 193 -8.42 -8.67 7.80
C LEU A 193 -8.48 -7.23 7.31
N ILE A 194 -8.17 -6.29 8.19
CA ILE A 194 -8.16 -4.86 7.91
C ILE A 194 -6.96 -4.22 8.62
N GLY A 195 -6.51 -3.07 8.14
CA GLY A 195 -5.42 -2.32 8.77
C GLY A 195 -4.21 -2.16 7.87
N GLY A 196 -3.01 -2.23 8.44
CA GLY A 196 -1.72 -1.94 7.83
C GLY A 196 -0.92 -0.96 8.66
N CYS A 197 -0.33 0.08 8.05
CA CYS A 197 0.46 1.08 8.74
C CYS A 197 -0.39 1.87 9.75
N LEU A 198 -0.02 1.82 11.03
CA LEU A 198 -0.77 2.40 12.14
C LEU A 198 -0.91 3.93 12.00
N SER A 199 0.16 4.62 11.64
CA SER A 199 0.14 6.07 11.43
C SER A 199 -0.80 6.46 10.28
N MET A 200 -0.88 5.66 9.23
CA MET A 200 -1.81 5.88 8.11
C MET A 200 -3.25 5.60 8.51
N LEU A 201 -3.51 4.51 9.22
CA LEU A 201 -4.83 4.21 9.78
C LEU A 201 -5.30 5.34 10.71
N ARG A 202 -4.43 5.79 11.60
CA ARG A 202 -4.71 6.90 12.53
C ARG A 202 -5.05 8.19 11.79
N ASN A 203 -4.36 8.50 10.68
CA ASN A 203 -4.63 9.71 9.89
C ASN A 203 -6.02 9.71 9.24
N LEU A 204 -6.66 8.56 9.09
CA LEU A 204 -8.03 8.44 8.60
C LEU A 204 -9.08 8.63 9.71
N ALA A 205 -8.71 8.59 10.99
CA ALA A 205 -9.66 8.73 12.10
C ALA A 205 -10.42 10.05 12.01
N GLY A 206 -11.76 9.96 12.10
CA GLY A 206 -12.66 11.12 11.96
C GLY A 206 -12.98 11.50 10.50
N THR A 207 -12.51 10.73 9.52
CA THR A 207 -12.87 10.90 8.11
C THR A 207 -13.85 9.82 7.66
N PRO A 208 -14.59 10.02 6.54
CA PRO A 208 -15.48 8.99 5.99
C PRO A 208 -14.74 7.75 5.45
N TYR A 209 -13.40 7.80 5.37
CA TYR A 209 -12.53 6.72 4.87
C TYR A 209 -12.12 5.74 5.96
N PHE A 210 -12.38 6.07 7.23
CA PHE A 210 -12.03 5.23 8.36
C PHE A 210 -12.90 3.95 8.37
N PRO A 211 -12.30 2.76 8.58
CA PRO A 211 -13.05 1.50 8.55
C PRO A 211 -13.89 1.27 9.81
N ASP A 212 -15.02 0.61 9.67
CA ASP A 212 -15.71 -0.01 10.80
C ASP A 212 -14.98 -1.29 11.23
N PHE A 213 -14.63 -1.37 12.50
CA PHE A 213 -13.93 -2.51 13.08
C PHE A 213 -14.82 -3.68 13.50
N THR A 214 -16.15 -3.53 13.41
CA THR A 214 -17.08 -4.59 13.82
C THR A 214 -16.83 -5.88 13.04
N ASP A 215 -16.62 -6.97 13.79
CA ASP A 215 -16.37 -8.33 13.27
C ASP A 215 -15.11 -8.48 12.39
N LYS A 216 -14.15 -7.57 12.52
CA LYS A 216 -12.88 -7.60 11.77
C LYS A 216 -11.72 -8.14 12.59
N ILE A 217 -10.66 -8.54 11.91
CA ILE A 217 -9.33 -8.75 12.50
C ILE A 217 -8.47 -7.56 12.10
N LEU A 218 -7.97 -6.81 13.07
CA LEU A 218 -7.13 -5.66 12.84
C LEU A 218 -5.66 -6.07 12.87
N LEU A 219 -4.95 -5.83 11.77
CA LEU A 219 -3.49 -5.96 11.69
C LEU A 219 -2.89 -4.56 11.63
N ILE A 220 -1.92 -4.29 12.49
CA ILE A 220 -1.19 -3.01 12.54
C ILE A 220 0.31 -3.24 12.64
N GLU A 221 1.05 -2.41 11.92
CA GLU A 221 2.50 -2.33 11.93
C GLU A 221 2.93 -0.86 11.76
N ASP A 222 4.16 -0.52 12.09
CA ASP A 222 4.70 0.81 11.76
C ASP A 222 6.24 0.79 11.75
N ILE A 223 6.84 1.81 11.17
CA ILE A 223 8.28 1.99 11.12
C ILE A 223 8.69 3.43 11.43
N GLY A 224 9.74 3.59 12.25
CA GLY A 224 10.31 4.91 12.52
C GLY A 224 9.53 5.75 13.54
N GLU A 225 8.53 5.18 14.21
CA GLU A 225 7.75 5.89 15.22
C GLU A 225 8.29 5.68 16.64
N ARG A 226 8.30 6.77 17.43
CA ARG A 226 8.69 6.70 18.85
C ARG A 226 7.60 6.03 19.69
N THR A 227 7.98 5.29 20.72
CA THR A 227 7.06 4.54 21.59
C THR A 227 5.87 5.36 22.08
N TYR A 228 6.08 6.60 22.54
CA TYR A 228 4.98 7.44 23.02
C TYR A 228 4.00 7.83 21.90
N ARG A 229 4.46 7.90 20.63
CA ARG A 229 3.59 8.17 19.49
C ARG A 229 2.76 6.94 19.16
N ILE A 230 3.39 5.75 19.18
CA ILE A 230 2.69 4.47 19.01
C ILE A 230 1.58 4.34 20.06
N ASP A 231 1.89 4.57 21.34
CA ASP A 231 0.91 4.55 22.43
C ASP A 231 -0.26 5.51 22.19
N SER A 232 0.05 6.76 21.83
CA SER A 232 -0.96 7.78 21.51
C SER A 232 -1.85 7.40 20.32
N MET A 233 -1.26 6.82 19.26
CA MET A 233 -2.01 6.36 18.10
C MET A 233 -2.91 5.18 18.44
N LEU A 234 -2.41 4.22 19.20
CA LEU A 234 -3.19 3.06 19.67
C LEU A 234 -4.36 3.50 20.54
N GLN A 235 -4.13 4.48 21.44
CA GLN A 235 -5.20 5.04 22.26
C GLN A 235 -6.27 5.73 21.42
N GLN A 236 -5.90 6.42 20.33
CA GLN A 236 -6.87 7.03 19.41
C GLN A 236 -7.65 5.96 18.63
N ILE A 237 -6.98 4.92 18.14
CA ILE A 237 -7.62 3.80 17.42
C ILE A 237 -8.58 3.04 18.34
N ARG A 238 -8.19 2.84 19.61
CA ARG A 238 -9.04 2.18 20.62
C ARG A 238 -10.38 2.90 20.84
N GLN A 239 -10.44 4.21 20.62
CA GLN A 239 -11.64 5.02 20.78
C GLN A 239 -12.55 5.04 19.55
N GLN A 240 -12.13 4.39 18.44
CA GLN A 240 -12.91 4.42 17.21
C GLN A 240 -14.08 3.44 17.23
N PRO A 241 -15.15 3.70 16.46
CA PRO A 241 -16.32 2.83 16.36
C PRO A 241 -15.95 1.38 16.06
N GLY A 242 -16.59 0.47 16.76
CA GLY A 242 -16.42 -0.97 16.51
C GLY A 242 -15.16 -1.60 17.13
N PHE A 243 -14.24 -0.83 17.75
CA PHE A 243 -13.00 -1.40 18.30
C PHE A 243 -13.26 -2.54 19.30
N ASN A 244 -14.20 -2.36 20.21
CA ASN A 244 -14.58 -3.39 21.20
C ASN A 244 -15.30 -4.60 20.57
N LYS A 245 -15.59 -4.57 19.28
CA LYS A 245 -16.19 -5.66 18.50
C LYS A 245 -15.23 -6.33 17.55
N LEU A 246 -13.91 -5.98 17.64
CA LEU A 246 -12.87 -6.70 16.93
C LEU A 246 -12.88 -8.16 17.34
N LYS A 247 -12.74 -9.06 16.36
CA LYS A 247 -12.56 -10.51 16.59
C LYS A 247 -11.11 -10.88 16.89
N GLY A 248 -10.17 -10.06 16.48
CA GLY A 248 -8.74 -10.28 16.73
C GLY A 248 -7.92 -9.03 16.47
N LEU A 249 -6.75 -8.99 17.10
CA LEU A 249 -5.75 -7.93 16.92
C LEU A 249 -4.40 -8.59 16.68
N VAL A 250 -3.74 -8.21 15.60
CA VAL A 250 -2.43 -8.71 15.20
C VAL A 250 -1.46 -7.53 15.15
N PHE A 251 -0.37 -7.62 15.88
CA PHE A 251 0.75 -6.70 15.79
C PHE A 251 1.80 -7.27 14.84
N GLY A 252 2.11 -6.52 13.80
CA GLY A 252 3.27 -6.74 12.95
C GLY A 252 4.55 -6.17 13.57
N GLY A 253 5.54 -5.83 12.73
CA GLY A 253 6.76 -5.19 13.20
C GLY A 253 6.53 -3.73 13.58
N PHE A 254 7.16 -3.28 14.68
CA PHE A 254 7.30 -1.88 15.06
C PHE A 254 8.79 -1.60 15.15
N ASN A 255 9.39 -1.22 14.04
CA ASN A 255 10.84 -1.04 13.92
C ASN A 255 11.18 0.45 13.82
N GLY A 256 12.12 0.91 14.66
CA GLY A 256 12.58 2.30 14.68
C GLY A 256 13.78 2.49 15.55
#